data_75da6c021f72a8a0210bac71ac9035ce
#
_entry.id   75da6c021f72a8a0210bac71ac9035ce
#
_cell.length_a   1.000
_cell.length_b   1.000
_cell.length_c   1.000
_cell.angle_alpha   90.00
_cell.angle_beta   90.00
_cell.angle_gamma   90.00
#
_symmetry.space_group_name_H-M   'P 1'
#
loop_
_entity.id
_entity.type
_entity.pdbx_description
1 polymer ?
#
loop_
_entity_poly.entity_id
_entity_poly.type
_entity_poly.pdbx_seq_one_letter_code
_entity_poly.pdbx_strand_id
1 'polypeptide(L)'
;MMAKFGFKQGDTLGKSEDARKAPIAVDVKADRGGIGLESEKKRKFREQWEEADRLAKRSKEEEGDYLEIRRQEQKEKKAERDLESAQRTAERLFEKDAEDKGTPEPADKPLKDVNVLWRSRARRRVEIQQDKQQRRELNNSLASRLPALADECDDDNDSKVALGMDLKPFYTTLENDLEAEDPELAEFEALPVADRLQKVLLYLRHEFHYCLYCGYQYPNPEMEGCPGVTEEDHD
;
A
#
# COMPACT_ATOMS: atom_id res chain seq x y z
N MET A 1 8.97 -42.42 -76.99
CA MET A 1 9.25 -41.30 -77.90
C MET A 1 10.34 -40.35 -77.38
N MET A 2 10.42 -40.02 -76.11
CA MET A 2 11.39 -39.06 -75.53
C MET A 2 12.87 -39.53 -75.62
N ALA A 3 13.14 -40.82 -75.53
CA ALA A 3 14.49 -41.37 -75.65
C ALA A 3 15.17 -41.08 -77.02
N LYS A 4 14.39 -40.90 -78.13
CA LYS A 4 14.91 -40.54 -79.47
C LYS A 4 15.47 -39.09 -79.52
N PHE A 5 15.12 -38.23 -78.53
CA PHE A 5 15.58 -36.85 -78.44
C PHE A 5 16.63 -36.69 -77.37
N GLY A 6 17.27 -37.76 -76.90
CA GLY A 6 18.36 -37.68 -75.92
C GLY A 6 17.93 -37.53 -74.41
N PHE A 7 16.63 -37.68 -74.14
CA PHE A 7 16.12 -37.62 -72.75
C PHE A 7 16.42 -38.91 -72.00
N LYS A 8 17.12 -38.86 -70.92
CA LYS A 8 17.32 -39.96 -69.95
C LYS A 8 16.35 -39.83 -68.76
N GLN A 9 15.87 -40.98 -68.31
CA GLN A 9 14.96 -41.00 -67.16
C GLN A 9 15.69 -40.45 -65.92
N GLY A 10 15.17 -39.39 -65.33
CA GLY A 10 15.77 -38.66 -64.23
C GLY A 10 16.40 -37.31 -64.61
N ASP A 11 16.48 -36.99 -65.92
CA ASP A 11 16.93 -35.65 -66.36
C ASP A 11 15.78 -34.64 -66.37
N THR A 12 16.13 -33.38 -66.28
CA THR A 12 15.17 -32.26 -66.38
C THR A 12 14.86 -31.90 -67.81
N LEU A 13 13.61 -31.55 -68.10
CA LEU A 13 13.20 -31.09 -69.44
C LEU A 13 13.61 -29.61 -69.68
N GLY A 14 14.05 -28.89 -68.65
CA GLY A 14 14.48 -27.50 -68.74
C GLY A 14 16.00 -27.38 -68.91
N LYS A 15 16.45 -26.22 -69.45
CA LYS A 15 17.88 -25.90 -69.62
C LYS A 15 18.53 -25.28 -68.36
N SER A 16 17.78 -25.05 -67.34
CA SER A 16 18.28 -24.43 -66.07
C SER A 16 18.73 -25.52 -65.09
N GLU A 17 19.80 -25.29 -64.31
CA GLU A 17 20.33 -26.26 -63.37
C GLU A 17 19.32 -26.56 -62.24
N ASP A 18 18.41 -25.59 -61.90
CA ASP A 18 17.33 -25.72 -60.91
C ASP A 18 16.03 -26.31 -61.47
N ALA A 19 16.06 -26.86 -62.72
CA ALA A 19 14.86 -27.39 -63.33
C ALA A 19 14.35 -28.63 -62.57
N ARG A 20 13.04 -28.65 -62.31
CA ARG A 20 12.35 -29.67 -61.48
C ARG A 20 12.50 -31.06 -62.13
N LYS A 21 13.03 -32.03 -61.41
CA LYS A 21 13.24 -33.42 -61.81
C LYS A 21 12.04 -34.33 -61.55
N ALA A 22 11.22 -33.97 -60.56
CA ALA A 22 10.03 -34.74 -60.18
C ALA A 22 8.75 -34.08 -60.72
N PRO A 23 7.79 -34.91 -61.18
CA PRO A 23 6.48 -34.37 -61.54
C PRO A 23 5.83 -33.59 -60.40
N ILE A 24 5.06 -32.58 -60.75
CA ILE A 24 4.26 -31.88 -59.79
C ILE A 24 3.25 -32.83 -59.17
N ALA A 25 3.28 -33.06 -57.86
CA ALA A 25 2.27 -33.86 -57.21
C ALA A 25 0.91 -33.22 -57.42
N VAL A 26 -0.02 -33.91 -57.98
CA VAL A 26 -1.40 -33.41 -58.07
C VAL A 26 -2.17 -33.95 -56.90
N ASP A 27 -2.51 -33.06 -56.02
CA ASP A 27 -3.43 -33.35 -54.89
C ASP A 27 -4.83 -33.55 -55.47
N VAL A 28 -5.24 -34.81 -55.57
CA VAL A 28 -6.60 -35.13 -55.96
C VAL A 28 -7.51 -35.03 -54.74
N LYS A 29 -8.41 -34.10 -54.78
CA LYS A 29 -9.42 -33.90 -53.73
C LYS A 29 -10.36 -35.12 -53.72
N ALA A 30 -10.32 -35.92 -52.66
CA ALA A 30 -11.14 -37.09 -52.43
C ALA A 30 -12.54 -36.84 -51.91
N ASP A 31 -12.80 -35.57 -51.41
CA ASP A 31 -14.08 -35.22 -50.86
C ASP A 31 -14.98 -34.44 -51.85
N ARG A 32 -16.29 -34.43 -51.55
CA ARG A 32 -17.30 -33.68 -52.32
C ARG A 32 -17.36 -32.20 -52.09
N GLY A 33 -16.43 -31.66 -51.31
CA GLY A 33 -16.38 -30.22 -50.99
C GLY A 33 -16.04 -29.36 -52.21
N GLY A 34 -16.74 -28.24 -52.44
CA GLY A 34 -16.46 -27.30 -53.53
C GLY A 34 -15.07 -26.68 -53.43
N ILE A 35 -14.57 -26.11 -54.53
CA ILE A 35 -13.22 -25.49 -54.62
C ILE A 35 -13.02 -24.37 -53.57
N GLY A 36 -14.08 -23.72 -53.13
CA GLY A 36 -14.02 -22.66 -52.11
C GLY A 36 -13.98 -23.14 -50.66
N LEU A 37 -14.28 -24.39 -50.36
CA LEU A 37 -14.42 -24.87 -48.97
C LEU A 37 -13.12 -24.80 -48.18
N GLU A 38 -11.99 -25.14 -48.79
CA GLU A 38 -10.68 -25.05 -48.12
C GLU A 38 -10.23 -23.62 -47.89
N SER A 39 -10.52 -22.72 -48.82
CA SER A 39 -10.23 -21.28 -48.66
C SER A 39 -11.07 -20.66 -47.56
N GLU A 40 -12.34 -21.06 -47.43
CA GLU A 40 -13.24 -20.62 -46.39
C GLU A 40 -12.82 -21.18 -45.01
N LYS A 41 -12.46 -22.44 -44.91
CA LYS A 41 -11.91 -23.03 -43.69
C LYS A 41 -10.63 -22.33 -43.25
N LYS A 42 -9.70 -22.04 -44.17
CA LYS A 42 -8.46 -21.31 -43.88
C LYS A 42 -8.75 -19.89 -43.43
N ARG A 43 -9.75 -19.21 -44.02
CA ARG A 43 -10.16 -17.88 -43.62
C ARG A 43 -10.74 -17.89 -42.20
N LYS A 44 -11.69 -18.77 -41.89
CA LYS A 44 -12.29 -18.94 -40.57
C LYS A 44 -11.24 -19.27 -39.50
N PHE A 45 -10.30 -20.15 -39.82
CA PHE A 45 -9.20 -20.50 -38.93
C PHE A 45 -8.30 -19.28 -38.63
N ARG A 46 -7.99 -18.48 -39.64
CA ARG A 46 -7.20 -17.26 -39.48
C ARG A 46 -7.96 -16.24 -38.62
N GLU A 47 -9.24 -16.01 -38.89
CA GLU A 47 -10.09 -15.12 -38.12
C GLU A 47 -10.15 -15.55 -36.65
N GLN A 48 -10.35 -16.83 -36.37
CA GLN A 48 -10.34 -17.37 -35.00
C GLN A 48 -8.98 -17.21 -34.33
N TRP A 49 -7.91 -17.40 -35.05
CA TRP A 49 -6.55 -17.26 -34.51
C TRP A 49 -6.22 -15.80 -34.21
N GLU A 50 -6.57 -14.90 -35.10
CA GLU A 50 -6.39 -13.47 -34.91
C GLU A 50 -7.25 -12.94 -33.73
N GLU A 51 -8.44 -13.47 -33.54
CA GLU A 51 -9.30 -13.14 -32.39
C GLU A 51 -8.71 -13.67 -31.08
N ALA A 52 -8.26 -14.90 -31.05
CA ALA A 52 -7.59 -15.51 -29.91
C ALA A 52 -6.30 -14.76 -29.54
N ASP A 53 -5.49 -14.38 -30.53
CA ASP A 53 -4.26 -13.60 -30.32
C ASP A 53 -4.57 -12.18 -29.74
N ARG A 54 -5.64 -11.57 -30.25
CA ARG A 54 -6.12 -10.27 -29.75
C ARG A 54 -6.60 -10.35 -28.30
N LEU A 55 -7.35 -11.39 -27.95
CA LEU A 55 -7.80 -11.66 -26.59
C LEU A 55 -6.63 -11.93 -25.66
N ALA A 56 -5.65 -12.74 -26.11
CA ALA A 56 -4.45 -13.03 -25.32
C ALA A 56 -3.58 -11.79 -25.08
N LYS A 57 -3.48 -10.87 -26.05
CA LYS A 57 -2.77 -9.59 -25.87
C LYS A 57 -3.48 -8.70 -24.85
N ARG A 58 -4.81 -8.55 -24.98
CA ARG A 58 -5.60 -7.77 -24.03
C ARG A 58 -5.48 -8.31 -22.59
N SER A 59 -5.57 -9.63 -22.43
CA SER A 59 -5.41 -10.25 -21.11
C SER A 59 -4.04 -9.99 -20.50
N LYS A 60 -2.96 -10.00 -21.30
CA LYS A 60 -1.61 -9.65 -20.81
C LYS A 60 -1.45 -8.18 -20.43
N GLU A 61 -2.09 -7.28 -21.19
CA GLU A 61 -2.10 -5.85 -20.86
C GLU A 61 -2.84 -5.61 -19.53
N GLU A 62 -4.05 -6.17 -19.38
CA GLU A 62 -4.84 -6.08 -18.14
C GLU A 62 -4.10 -6.70 -16.93
N GLU A 63 -3.36 -7.79 -17.13
CA GLU A 63 -2.54 -8.42 -16.09
C GLU A 63 -1.34 -7.53 -15.70
N GLY A 64 -0.71 -6.86 -16.67
CA GLY A 64 0.36 -5.90 -16.45
C GLY A 64 -0.11 -4.71 -15.65
N ASP A 65 -1.23 -4.11 -16.04
CA ASP A 65 -1.84 -2.98 -15.32
C ASP A 65 -2.23 -3.35 -13.87
N TYR A 66 -2.78 -4.54 -13.67
CA TYR A 66 -3.11 -5.04 -12.34
C TYR A 66 -1.86 -5.18 -11.45
N LEU A 67 -0.77 -5.73 -11.98
CA LEU A 67 0.47 -5.88 -11.24
C LEU A 67 1.08 -4.52 -10.86
N GLU A 68 0.96 -3.53 -11.74
CA GLU A 68 1.44 -2.17 -11.48
C GLU A 68 0.62 -1.49 -10.38
N ILE A 69 -0.71 -1.57 -10.45
CA ILE A 69 -1.62 -1.08 -9.40
C ILE A 69 -1.28 -1.74 -8.05
N ARG A 70 -1.09 -3.05 -8.02
CA ARG A 70 -0.73 -3.78 -6.79
C ARG A 70 0.62 -3.35 -6.21
N ARG A 71 1.60 -3.08 -7.06
CA ARG A 71 2.90 -2.56 -6.61
C ARG A 71 2.75 -1.17 -6.00
N GLN A 72 1.95 -0.32 -6.64
CA GLN A 72 1.68 1.02 -6.14
C GLN A 72 0.97 0.99 -4.79
N GLU A 73 -0.10 0.19 -4.64
CA GLU A 73 -0.78 0.01 -3.35
C GLU A 73 0.15 -0.50 -2.24
N GLN A 74 1.08 -1.41 -2.58
CA GLN A 74 2.05 -1.91 -1.62
C GLN A 74 3.03 -0.83 -1.17
N LYS A 75 3.50 0.01 -2.11
CA LYS A 75 4.37 1.15 -1.79
C LYS A 75 3.65 2.17 -0.90
N GLU A 76 2.41 2.49 -1.20
CA GLU A 76 1.59 3.41 -0.39
C GLU A 76 1.38 2.87 1.02
N LYS A 77 0.96 1.61 1.16
CA LYS A 77 0.79 0.97 2.47
C LYS A 77 2.10 0.85 3.27
N LYS A 78 3.24 0.74 2.57
CA LYS A 78 4.55 0.76 3.22
C LYS A 78 4.85 2.17 3.72
N ALA A 79 4.69 3.18 2.87
CA ALA A 79 4.90 4.58 3.24
C ALA A 79 3.99 5.03 4.41
N GLU A 80 2.74 4.56 4.46
CA GLU A 80 1.84 4.81 5.60
C GLU A 80 2.36 4.21 6.91
N ARG A 81 2.86 2.97 6.88
CA ARG A 81 3.46 2.32 8.06
C ARG A 81 4.72 3.02 8.51
N ASP A 82 5.56 3.42 7.56
CA ASP A 82 6.79 4.15 7.85
C ASP A 82 6.49 5.54 8.41
N LEU A 83 5.46 6.23 7.88
CA LEU A 83 4.98 7.50 8.42
C LEU A 83 4.50 7.34 9.88
N GLU A 84 3.69 6.33 10.16
CA GLU A 84 3.23 6.07 11.53
C GLU A 84 4.40 5.76 12.48
N SER A 85 5.39 4.98 12.02
CA SER A 85 6.59 4.67 12.78
C SER A 85 7.45 5.91 13.02
N ALA A 86 7.63 6.75 12.00
CA ALA A 86 8.38 8.01 12.09
C ALA A 86 7.73 8.99 13.05
N GLN A 87 6.40 9.15 12.97
CA GLN A 87 5.63 10.00 13.89
C GLN A 87 5.73 9.52 15.34
N ARG A 88 5.63 8.20 15.57
CA ARG A 88 5.79 7.60 16.89
C ARG A 88 7.19 7.85 17.48
N THR A 89 8.19 7.76 16.64
CA THR A 89 9.58 7.99 17.05
C THR A 89 9.84 9.46 17.34
N ALA A 90 9.30 10.36 16.50
CA ALA A 90 9.42 11.81 16.70
C ALA A 90 8.77 12.26 18.01
N GLU A 91 7.57 11.79 18.30
CA GLU A 91 6.86 12.04 19.55
C GLU A 91 7.68 11.57 20.77
N ARG A 92 8.16 10.33 20.73
CA ARG A 92 8.95 9.76 21.84
C ARG A 92 10.27 10.50 22.07
N LEU A 93 10.97 10.89 21.00
CA LEU A 93 12.22 11.64 21.14
C LEU A 93 11.98 13.05 21.65
N PHE A 94 10.90 13.67 21.24
CA PHE A 94 10.47 14.98 21.73
C PHE A 94 10.12 14.93 23.22
N GLU A 95 9.34 13.95 23.66
CA GLU A 95 9.00 13.73 25.06
C GLU A 95 10.27 13.52 25.91
N LYS A 96 11.19 12.68 25.45
CA LYS A 96 12.46 12.42 26.13
C LYS A 96 13.34 13.67 26.26
N ASP A 97 13.43 14.46 25.19
CA ASP A 97 14.22 15.70 25.20
C ASP A 97 13.61 16.74 26.17
N ALA A 98 12.28 16.80 26.29
CA ALA A 98 11.58 17.62 27.24
C ALA A 98 11.82 17.16 28.69
N GLU A 99 11.84 15.85 28.97
CA GLU A 99 12.20 15.27 30.26
C GLU A 99 13.66 15.59 30.64
N ASP A 100 14.59 15.42 29.71
CA ASP A 100 16.02 15.69 29.92
C ASP A 100 16.29 17.20 30.21
N LYS A 101 15.48 18.08 29.62
CA LYS A 101 15.53 19.54 29.88
C LYS A 101 14.80 19.97 31.18
N GLY A 102 14.18 19.01 31.88
CA GLY A 102 13.47 19.26 33.12
C GLY A 102 12.15 20.04 32.97
N THR A 103 11.61 20.06 31.77
CA THR A 103 10.30 20.65 31.47
C THR A 103 9.37 19.53 30.95
N PRO A 104 8.90 18.61 31.83
CA PRO A 104 7.97 17.59 31.41
C PRO A 104 6.72 18.26 30.86
N GLU A 105 6.28 17.78 29.67
CA GLU A 105 5.05 18.28 29.09
C GLU A 105 3.87 17.96 30.02
N PRO A 106 2.99 18.94 30.30
CA PRO A 106 1.79 18.68 31.08
C PRO A 106 0.92 17.65 30.30
N ALA A 107 0.37 16.69 31.04
CA ALA A 107 -0.52 15.65 30.46
C ALA A 107 -1.78 16.26 29.79
N ASP A 108 -2.12 17.51 30.13
CA ASP A 108 -3.28 18.29 29.69
C ASP A 108 -2.94 19.34 28.63
N LYS A 109 -1.89 19.13 27.84
CA LYS A 109 -1.52 20.08 26.80
C LYS A 109 -2.61 20.15 25.72
N PRO A 110 -3.06 21.39 25.35
CA PRO A 110 -4.03 21.53 24.26
C PRO A 110 -3.49 20.92 22.96
N LEU A 111 -4.35 20.27 22.20
CA LEU A 111 -3.95 19.58 20.97
C LEU A 111 -3.32 20.52 19.93
N LYS A 112 -3.67 21.80 19.95
CA LYS A 112 -3.10 22.84 19.07
C LYS A 112 -1.61 23.12 19.34
N ASP A 113 -1.16 22.92 20.56
CA ASP A 113 0.24 23.14 20.95
C ASP A 113 1.14 21.94 20.61
N VAL A 114 0.54 20.81 20.24
CA VAL A 114 1.29 19.64 19.76
C VAL A 114 1.79 19.91 18.33
N ASN A 115 3.01 19.47 18.04
CA ASN A 115 3.59 19.64 16.71
C ASN A 115 2.69 19.00 15.63
N VAL A 116 2.46 19.72 14.53
CA VAL A 116 1.60 19.31 13.40
C VAL A 116 1.98 17.94 12.85
N LEU A 117 3.28 17.59 12.83
CA LEU A 117 3.79 16.37 12.26
C LEU A 117 3.20 15.09 12.90
N TRP A 118 2.86 15.12 14.20
CA TRP A 118 2.23 13.99 14.91
C TRP A 118 0.95 14.37 15.66
N ARG A 119 0.41 15.58 15.43
CA ARG A 119 -0.85 16.06 16.03
C ARG A 119 -2.02 15.15 15.70
N SER A 120 -2.12 14.63 14.47
CA SER A 120 -3.15 13.65 14.07
C SER A 120 -3.15 12.40 14.93
N ARG A 121 -1.95 11.93 15.29
CA ARG A 121 -1.77 10.79 16.17
C ARG A 121 -2.20 11.09 17.62
N ALA A 122 -1.87 12.28 18.12
CA ALA A 122 -2.31 12.73 19.44
C ALA A 122 -3.85 12.86 19.50
N ARG A 123 -4.49 13.46 18.48
CA ARG A 123 -5.95 13.53 18.34
C ARG A 123 -6.59 12.14 18.37
N ARG A 124 -6.10 11.23 17.57
CA ARG A 124 -6.59 9.84 17.53
C ARG A 124 -6.46 9.12 18.89
N ARG A 125 -5.40 9.40 19.65
CA ARG A 125 -5.25 8.85 21.01
C ARG A 125 -6.35 9.35 21.94
N VAL A 126 -6.63 10.65 21.91
CA VAL A 126 -7.70 11.27 22.72
C VAL A 126 -9.06 10.70 22.33
N GLU A 127 -9.37 10.60 21.05
CA GLU A 127 -10.61 9.98 20.54
C GLU A 127 -10.80 8.55 21.06
N ILE A 128 -9.76 7.71 20.92
CA ILE A 128 -9.82 6.31 21.42
C ILE A 128 -10.03 6.26 22.92
N GLN A 129 -9.47 7.20 23.65
CA GLN A 129 -9.61 7.28 25.10
C GLN A 129 -11.02 7.72 25.50
N GLN A 130 -11.59 8.69 24.81
CA GLN A 130 -13.00 9.11 24.97
C GLN A 130 -13.97 7.96 24.66
N ASP A 131 -13.78 7.27 23.54
CA ASP A 131 -14.58 6.10 23.19
C ASP A 131 -14.55 5.03 24.28
N LYS A 132 -13.37 4.74 24.81
CA LYS A 132 -13.21 3.78 25.92
C LYS A 132 -13.94 4.24 27.18
N GLN A 133 -13.89 5.52 27.48
CA GLN A 133 -14.58 6.08 28.65
C GLN A 133 -16.09 6.03 28.46
N GLN A 134 -16.60 6.49 27.32
CA GLN A 134 -18.04 6.42 27.01
C GLN A 134 -18.56 4.98 27.09
N ARG A 135 -17.81 4.02 26.58
CA ARG A 135 -18.18 2.59 26.70
C ARG A 135 -18.20 2.11 28.16
N ARG A 136 -17.26 2.56 28.98
CA ARG A 136 -17.25 2.24 30.43
C ARG A 136 -18.46 2.87 31.15
N GLU A 137 -18.75 4.13 30.88
CA GLU A 137 -19.91 4.84 31.44
C GLU A 137 -21.22 4.16 31.04
N LEU A 138 -21.37 3.77 29.77
CA LEU A 138 -22.51 3.01 29.28
C LEU A 138 -22.62 1.66 30.02
N ASN A 139 -21.55 0.92 30.15
CA ASN A 139 -21.54 -0.34 30.86
C ASN A 139 -21.90 -0.19 32.35
N ASN A 140 -21.35 0.84 33.00
CA ASN A 140 -21.66 1.16 34.39
C ASN A 140 -23.12 1.56 34.55
N SER A 141 -23.67 2.36 33.64
CA SER A 141 -25.10 2.73 33.66
C SER A 141 -26.02 1.54 33.42
N LEU A 142 -25.62 0.57 32.60
CA LEU A 142 -26.34 -0.69 32.40
C LEU A 142 -26.23 -1.61 33.61
N ALA A 143 -25.04 -1.73 34.21
CA ALA A 143 -24.80 -2.52 35.41
C ALA A 143 -25.60 -2.00 36.63
N SER A 144 -25.77 -0.68 36.77
CA SER A 144 -26.59 -0.09 37.83
C SER A 144 -28.11 -0.34 37.70
N ARG A 145 -28.56 -0.73 36.51
CA ARG A 145 -29.98 -1.16 36.28
C ARG A 145 -30.26 -2.60 36.60
N LEU A 146 -29.25 -3.44 36.74
CA LEU A 146 -29.39 -4.77 37.26
C LEU A 146 -29.53 -4.64 38.80
N PRO A 147 -30.50 -5.29 39.44
CA PRO A 147 -30.60 -5.28 40.91
C PRO A 147 -29.28 -5.86 41.43
N ALA A 148 -28.38 -4.99 41.85
CA ALA A 148 -27.21 -5.40 42.61
C ALA A 148 -27.76 -6.10 43.82
N LEU A 149 -27.40 -7.37 44.04
CA LEU A 149 -27.47 -7.96 45.38
C LEU A 149 -26.64 -7.00 46.24
N ALA A 150 -27.36 -6.19 47.02
CA ALA A 150 -26.76 -5.28 47.96
C ALA A 150 -26.07 -6.15 49.03
N ASP A 151 -24.82 -6.48 48.76
CA ASP A 151 -23.92 -6.93 49.79
C ASP A 151 -23.41 -5.67 50.50
N GLU A 152 -23.88 -5.46 51.69
CA GLU A 152 -23.51 -4.37 52.58
C GLU A 152 -22.05 -4.52 53.06
N CYS A 153 -21.12 -4.60 52.18
CA CYS A 153 -19.71 -4.71 52.50
C CYS A 153 -18.89 -3.60 51.81
N ASP A 154 -18.41 -2.74 52.68
CA ASP A 154 -17.27 -1.86 52.57
C ASP A 154 -17.33 -0.79 51.49
N ASP A 155 -17.48 0.41 52.01
CA ASP A 155 -17.23 1.70 51.36
C ASP A 155 -15.71 1.88 51.05
N ASP A 156 -15.11 0.86 50.47
CA ASP A 156 -13.70 0.82 50.19
C ASP A 156 -13.41 1.63 48.92
N ASN A 157 -12.62 2.67 49.08
CA ASN A 157 -12.26 3.64 48.06
C ASN A 157 -11.54 2.95 46.88
N ASP A 158 -10.88 1.82 47.16
CA ASP A 158 -10.17 1.00 46.18
C ASP A 158 -11.15 0.26 45.25
N SER A 159 -12.30 -0.16 45.75
CA SER A 159 -13.38 -0.74 44.97
C SER A 159 -14.05 0.24 44.00
N LYS A 160 -14.18 1.52 44.42
CA LYS A 160 -14.68 2.61 43.56
C LYS A 160 -13.71 2.93 42.42
N VAL A 161 -12.41 2.94 42.70
CA VAL A 161 -11.36 3.13 41.70
C VAL A 161 -11.31 1.93 40.73
N ALA A 162 -11.41 0.70 41.26
CA ALA A 162 -11.42 -0.52 40.44
C ALA A 162 -12.67 -0.61 39.54
N LEU A 163 -13.83 -0.09 40.00
CA LEU A 163 -15.06 0.01 39.23
C LEU A 163 -15.11 1.23 38.30
N GLY A 164 -14.11 2.10 38.36
CA GLY A 164 -14.02 3.29 37.51
C GLY A 164 -15.00 4.40 37.89
N MET A 165 -15.53 4.39 39.13
CA MET A 165 -16.50 5.39 39.61
C MET A 165 -15.87 6.73 40.00
N ASP A 166 -14.56 6.82 40.22
CA ASP A 166 -13.83 8.03 40.61
C ASP A 166 -13.00 8.66 39.49
N LEU A 167 -13.31 8.37 38.23
CA LEU A 167 -12.69 9.08 37.13
C LEU A 167 -13.28 10.48 37.04
N LYS A 168 -12.58 11.46 37.65
CA LYS A 168 -12.86 12.85 37.40
C LYS A 168 -12.96 13.11 35.90
N PRO A 169 -13.92 13.92 35.43
CA PRO A 169 -14.02 14.26 34.03
C PRO A 169 -12.78 15.07 33.62
N PHE A 170 -11.76 14.37 33.14
CA PHE A 170 -10.47 14.92 32.66
C PHE A 170 -10.61 15.67 31.32
N TYR A 171 -11.80 15.68 30.69
CA TYR A 171 -11.90 15.87 29.25
C TYR A 171 -12.69 17.06 28.73
N THR A 172 -13.15 17.95 29.57
CA THR A 172 -13.93 19.11 29.11
C THR A 172 -13.14 20.11 28.26
N THR A 173 -11.82 20.19 28.40
CA THR A 173 -10.95 21.06 27.57
C THR A 173 -10.53 20.37 26.28
N LEU A 174 -10.22 19.07 26.32
CA LEU A 174 -9.78 18.29 25.16
C LEU A 174 -10.92 17.96 24.18
N GLU A 175 -12.18 17.86 24.65
CA GLU A 175 -13.35 17.69 23.80
C GLU A 175 -13.55 18.88 22.87
N ASN A 176 -13.45 20.10 23.39
CA ASN A 176 -13.53 21.32 22.59
C ASN A 176 -12.39 21.43 21.57
N ASP A 177 -11.21 20.91 21.91
CA ASP A 177 -10.06 20.90 21.01
C ASP A 177 -10.21 19.90 19.83
N LEU A 178 -10.95 18.80 20.03
CA LEU A 178 -11.26 17.85 18.96
C LEU A 178 -12.27 18.42 17.95
N GLU A 179 -13.25 19.20 18.41
CA GLU A 179 -14.25 19.84 17.55
C GLU A 179 -13.68 21.09 16.83
N ALA A 180 -12.60 21.67 17.35
CA ALA A 180 -12.01 22.86 16.75
C ALA A 180 -11.35 22.54 15.39
N GLU A 181 -11.63 23.39 14.41
CA GLU A 181 -10.97 23.34 13.10
C GLU A 181 -9.47 23.63 13.26
N ASP A 182 -8.64 22.78 12.66
CA ASP A 182 -7.18 22.87 12.63
C ASP A 182 -6.71 22.98 11.18
N PRO A 183 -6.57 24.19 10.63
CA PRO A 183 -6.18 24.38 9.24
C PRO A 183 -4.76 23.88 8.98
N GLU A 184 -3.84 24.00 9.93
CA GLU A 184 -2.46 23.52 9.76
C GLU A 184 -2.40 22.00 9.62
N LEU A 185 -3.19 21.29 10.42
CA LEU A 185 -3.29 19.83 10.32
C LEU A 185 -3.95 19.42 9.00
N ALA A 186 -5.02 20.13 8.59
CA ALA A 186 -5.70 19.87 7.33
C ALA A 186 -4.77 20.07 6.11
N GLU A 187 -3.94 21.10 6.12
CA GLU A 187 -2.92 21.32 5.08
C GLU A 187 -1.87 20.20 5.06
N PHE A 188 -1.43 19.75 6.23
CA PHE A 188 -0.49 18.64 6.32
C PHE A 188 -1.09 17.31 5.84
N GLU A 189 -2.34 17.02 6.19
CA GLU A 189 -3.06 15.81 5.77
C GLU A 189 -3.44 15.81 4.29
N ALA A 190 -3.61 16.97 3.67
CA ALA A 190 -3.85 17.10 2.24
C ALA A 190 -2.64 16.72 1.38
N LEU A 191 -1.43 16.66 1.97
CA LEU A 191 -0.23 16.25 1.27
C LEU A 191 -0.22 14.74 0.99
N PRO A 192 0.39 14.28 -0.12
CA PRO A 192 0.66 12.87 -0.36
C PRO A 192 1.42 12.22 0.80
N VAL A 193 1.17 10.93 1.05
CA VAL A 193 1.80 10.19 2.16
C VAL A 193 3.32 10.26 2.10
N ALA A 194 3.90 10.18 0.91
CA ALA A 194 5.35 10.27 0.70
C ALA A 194 5.92 11.63 1.16
N ASP A 195 5.23 12.73 0.85
CA ASP A 195 5.67 14.08 1.23
C ASP A 195 5.54 14.29 2.74
N ARG A 196 4.47 13.76 3.34
CA ARG A 196 4.30 13.76 4.81
C ARG A 196 5.42 12.99 5.49
N LEU A 197 5.74 11.79 4.99
CA LEU A 197 6.84 10.97 5.49
C LEU A 197 8.16 11.72 5.39
N GLN A 198 8.46 12.31 4.24
CA GLN A 198 9.68 13.06 4.03
C GLN A 198 9.84 14.23 5.01
N LYS A 199 8.76 14.98 5.28
CA LYS A 199 8.78 16.07 6.27
C LYS A 199 9.11 15.56 7.67
N VAL A 200 8.52 14.44 8.10
CA VAL A 200 8.80 13.85 9.42
C VAL A 200 10.24 13.31 9.49
N LEU A 201 10.73 12.67 8.44
CA LEU A 201 12.12 12.18 8.39
C LEU A 201 13.14 13.32 8.46
N LEU A 202 12.90 14.41 7.73
CA LEU A 202 13.75 15.60 7.78
C LEU A 202 13.72 16.22 9.19
N TYR A 203 12.57 16.30 9.83
CA TYR A 203 12.46 16.79 11.22
C TYR A 203 13.28 15.92 12.17
N LEU A 204 13.17 14.60 12.10
CA LEU A 204 13.95 13.68 12.93
C LEU A 204 15.46 13.85 12.73
N ARG A 205 15.90 14.10 11.50
CA ARG A 205 17.31 14.30 11.19
C ARG A 205 17.83 15.65 11.69
N HIS A 206 17.06 16.71 11.54
CA HIS A 206 17.48 18.06 11.94
C HIS A 206 17.47 18.27 13.46
N GLU A 207 16.40 17.82 14.12
CA GLU A 207 16.25 18.10 15.56
C GLU A 207 16.94 17.05 16.43
N PHE A 208 16.85 15.77 16.04
CA PHE A 208 17.34 14.67 16.87
C PHE A 208 18.53 13.92 16.30
N HIS A 209 19.01 14.29 15.12
CA HIS A 209 20.05 13.57 14.39
C HIS A 209 19.76 12.06 14.30
N TYR A 210 18.48 11.72 14.12
CA TYR A 210 17.98 10.36 14.12
C TYR A 210 17.61 9.92 12.69
N CYS A 211 18.08 8.74 12.30
CA CYS A 211 17.67 8.09 11.07
C CYS A 211 16.70 6.95 11.36
N LEU A 212 15.50 6.99 10.74
CA LEU A 212 14.47 5.97 10.92
C LEU A 212 14.93 4.61 10.41
N TYR A 213 15.57 4.58 9.24
CA TYR A 213 15.97 3.34 8.57
C TYR A 213 17.22 2.71 9.19
N CYS A 214 18.17 3.50 9.67
CA CYS A 214 19.27 3.02 10.48
C CYS A 214 18.83 2.62 11.91
N GLY A 215 17.72 3.20 12.41
CA GLY A 215 17.27 3.02 13.79
C GLY A 215 18.21 3.60 14.84
N TYR A 216 19.09 4.53 14.47
CA TYR A 216 20.17 5.04 15.30
C TYR A 216 20.16 6.57 15.39
N GLN A 217 20.50 7.08 16.59
CA GLN A 217 20.70 8.50 16.85
C GLN A 217 22.18 8.83 16.77
N TYR A 218 22.53 9.72 15.85
CA TYR A 218 23.92 10.11 15.58
C TYR A 218 24.36 11.22 16.54
N PRO A 219 25.63 11.26 16.94
CA PRO A 219 26.14 12.30 17.82
C PRO A 219 26.33 13.63 17.09
N ASN A 220 26.48 13.63 15.77
CA ASN A 220 26.76 14.80 14.96
C ASN A 220 25.62 15.10 13.96
N PRO A 221 25.35 16.36 13.66
CA PRO A 221 24.34 16.76 12.69
C PRO A 221 24.63 16.29 11.26
N GLU A 222 25.89 16.02 10.94
CA GLU A 222 26.31 15.51 9.63
C GLU A 222 25.91 14.06 9.42
N MET A 223 25.57 13.33 10.50
CA MET A 223 25.12 11.93 10.49
C MET A 223 26.04 11.03 9.68
N GLU A 224 27.37 11.14 9.93
CA GLU A 224 28.39 10.36 9.23
C GLU A 224 28.10 8.86 9.30
N GLY A 225 28.08 8.21 8.14
CA GLY A 225 27.76 6.78 8.01
C GLY A 225 26.29 6.48 7.73
N CYS A 226 25.41 7.50 7.68
CA CYS A 226 24.04 7.32 7.19
C CYS A 226 24.00 7.53 5.67
N PRO A 227 23.51 6.53 4.88
CA PRO A 227 23.56 6.62 3.41
C PRO A 227 22.63 7.69 2.83
N GLY A 228 21.51 8.01 3.48
CA GLY A 228 20.57 9.00 2.92
C GLY A 228 19.31 9.20 3.74
N VAL A 229 18.33 9.88 3.13
CA VAL A 229 17.04 10.19 3.78
C VAL A 229 15.99 9.14 3.46
N THR A 230 16.09 8.52 2.28
CA THR A 230 15.11 7.59 1.75
C THR A 230 15.48 6.15 2.09
N GLU A 231 14.50 5.26 2.04
CA GLU A 231 14.73 3.83 2.21
C GLU A 231 15.65 3.26 1.12
N GLU A 232 15.45 3.73 -0.12
CA GLU A 232 16.25 3.30 -1.28
C GLU A 232 17.75 3.58 -1.12
N ASP A 233 18.11 4.58 -0.31
CA ASP A 233 19.50 4.88 0.02
C ASP A 233 20.09 3.85 1.00
N HIS A 234 19.26 3.08 1.70
CA HIS A 234 19.65 2.12 2.75
C HIS A 234 19.60 0.65 2.29
N ASP A 235 19.14 0.37 1.07
CA ASP A 235 19.05 -0.97 0.48
C ASP A 235 20.42 -1.53 0.00
#